data_cacb371b164a6fa0ea35268abf701d2f
#
_entry.id   cacb371b164a6fa0ea35268abf701d2f
#
_cell.length_a   1.000
_cell.length_b   1.000
_cell.length_c   1.000
_cell.angle_alpha   90.00
_cell.angle_beta   90.00
_cell.angle_gamma   90.00
#
_symmetry.space_group_name_H-M   'P 1'
#
loop_
_entity.id
_entity.type
_entity.pdbx_description
1 polymer ?
#
loop_
_entity_poly.entity_id
_entity_poly.type
_entity_poly.pdbx_seq_one_letter_code
_entity_poly.pdbx_strand_id
1 'polypeptide(L)'
;AMYRTPRANHLYVGLDYHMIDVDIDELLSIIPEVEQMVPMLSSFKGQAEFHLAAETYLNSQYKPKMSTLRGAASLTGKDLVVLDSETFSTISKLLLFNKKTENKIDSINAEMTIYKNQIDIYPLCVQMDNYMVALGGRHNTNMTFNYDINVLKPIYLGVNVSGTMDDLKIKLAKCKFAEDFRPHWYQKVDTQSLELRQRIKQSMERNVRIQSTK
;
A
#
# COMPACT_ATOMS: atom_id res chain seq x y z
N ALA A 1 4.91 -16.68 13.98
CA ALA A 1 5.02 -17.30 15.30
C ALA A 1 3.85 -16.87 16.20
N MET A 2 3.37 -17.76 17.06
CA MET A 2 2.15 -17.55 17.86
C MET A 2 2.48 -17.75 19.35
N TYR A 3 2.09 -16.81 20.21
CA TYR A 3 2.36 -16.89 21.66
C TYR A 3 1.18 -16.52 22.50
N ARG A 4 1.07 -17.21 23.64
CA ARG A 4 0.14 -16.86 24.69
C ARG A 4 0.87 -15.99 25.74
N THR A 5 0.43 -14.75 25.91
CA THR A 5 1.00 -13.91 26.96
C THR A 5 0.43 -14.30 28.33
N PRO A 6 1.23 -14.27 29.42
CA PRO A 6 0.77 -14.64 30.76
C PRO A 6 -0.30 -13.70 31.34
N ARG A 7 -0.51 -12.55 30.77
CA ARG A 7 -1.32 -11.44 31.33
C ARG A 7 -2.71 -11.31 30.73
N ALA A 8 -3.46 -12.28 30.58
CA ALA A 8 -4.81 -12.27 30.04
C ALA A 8 -4.88 -12.90 28.64
N ASN A 9 -5.90 -13.57 28.39
CA ASN A 9 -6.45 -14.21 27.21
C ASN A 9 -6.15 -13.57 25.83
N HIS A 10 -4.97 -12.98 25.65
CA HIS A 10 -4.52 -12.39 24.38
C HIS A 10 -3.47 -13.27 23.76
N LEU A 11 -3.77 -13.74 22.56
CA LEU A 11 -2.83 -14.46 21.73
C LEU A 11 -2.11 -13.43 20.84
N TYR A 12 -0.78 -13.38 20.94
CA TYR A 12 0.05 -12.58 20.06
C TYR A 12 0.46 -13.42 18.85
N VAL A 13 0.35 -12.83 17.66
CA VAL A 13 0.69 -13.47 16.39
C VAL A 13 1.62 -12.54 15.61
N GLY A 14 2.72 -13.09 15.15
CA GLY A 14 3.58 -12.48 14.14
C GLY A 14 3.59 -13.35 12.90
N LEU A 15 3.52 -12.73 11.74
CA LEU A 15 3.56 -13.39 10.44
C LEU A 15 4.56 -12.68 9.53
N ASP A 16 5.14 -13.44 8.63
CA ASP A 16 5.99 -12.97 7.56
C ASP A 16 5.61 -13.80 6.33
N TYR A 17 4.97 -13.14 5.37
CA TYR A 17 4.56 -13.72 4.10
C TYR A 17 5.38 -13.12 2.97
N HIS A 18 5.99 -13.97 2.18
CA HIS A 18 6.64 -13.59 0.94
C HIS A 18 6.10 -14.47 -0.18
N MET A 19 5.39 -13.87 -1.11
CA MET A 19 4.81 -14.54 -2.28
C MET A 19 5.42 -13.94 -3.53
N ILE A 20 5.88 -14.79 -4.43
CA ILE A 20 6.55 -14.42 -5.68
C ILE A 20 5.69 -14.90 -6.84
N ASP A 21 5.54 -14.05 -7.85
CA ASP A 21 4.77 -14.34 -9.08
C ASP A 21 3.32 -14.79 -8.79
N VAL A 22 2.68 -14.16 -7.80
CA VAL A 22 1.30 -14.44 -7.44
C VAL A 22 0.35 -13.54 -8.24
N ASP A 23 -0.74 -14.10 -8.76
CA ASP A 23 -1.82 -13.30 -9.32
C ASP A 23 -2.50 -12.47 -8.23
N ILE A 24 -2.76 -11.20 -8.51
CA ILE A 24 -3.38 -10.28 -7.51
C ILE A 24 -4.74 -10.82 -7.05
N ASP A 25 -5.54 -11.39 -7.94
CA ASP A 25 -6.82 -12.01 -7.59
C ASP A 25 -6.62 -13.19 -6.63
N GLU A 26 -5.57 -14.01 -6.84
CA GLU A 26 -5.23 -15.11 -5.96
C GLU A 26 -4.72 -14.61 -4.59
N LEU A 27 -3.86 -13.58 -4.58
CA LEU A 27 -3.41 -12.92 -3.36
C LEU A 27 -4.59 -12.47 -2.49
N LEU A 28 -5.58 -11.80 -3.08
CA LEU A 28 -6.76 -11.31 -2.38
C LEU A 28 -7.64 -12.45 -1.86
N SER A 29 -7.67 -13.59 -2.56
CA SER A 29 -8.39 -14.78 -2.10
C SER A 29 -7.71 -15.48 -0.92
N ILE A 30 -6.39 -15.48 -0.88
CA ILE A 30 -5.57 -16.11 0.18
C ILE A 30 -5.57 -15.23 1.44
N ILE A 31 -5.49 -13.91 1.28
CA ILE A 31 -5.44 -12.94 2.38
C ILE A 31 -6.52 -11.87 2.17
N PRO A 32 -7.79 -12.16 2.47
CA PRO A 32 -8.88 -11.19 2.27
C PRO A 32 -8.71 -9.88 3.03
N GLU A 33 -7.95 -9.91 4.14
CA GLU A 33 -7.62 -8.72 4.91
C GLU A 33 -6.79 -7.70 4.10
N VAL A 34 -6.04 -8.14 3.11
CA VAL A 34 -5.28 -7.25 2.22
C VAL A 34 -6.22 -6.37 1.41
N GLU A 35 -7.34 -6.90 0.91
CA GLU A 35 -8.35 -6.11 0.21
C GLU A 35 -8.98 -5.06 1.13
N GLN A 36 -9.25 -5.41 2.38
CA GLN A 36 -9.76 -4.46 3.38
C GLN A 36 -8.73 -3.37 3.72
N MET A 37 -7.45 -3.69 3.68
CA MET A 37 -6.38 -2.74 3.95
C MET A 37 -6.06 -1.86 2.75
N VAL A 38 -6.12 -2.39 1.54
CA VAL A 38 -5.83 -1.68 0.29
C VAL A 38 -6.87 -2.03 -0.76
N PRO A 39 -8.09 -1.48 -0.66
CA PRO A 39 -9.21 -1.81 -1.56
C PRO A 39 -8.91 -1.60 -3.04
N MET A 40 -8.01 -0.67 -3.35
CA MET A 40 -7.62 -0.40 -4.75
C MET A 40 -6.91 -1.58 -5.42
N LEU A 41 -6.39 -2.55 -4.68
CA LEU A 41 -5.72 -3.72 -5.28
C LEU A 41 -6.66 -4.56 -6.15
N SER A 42 -7.94 -4.63 -5.81
CA SER A 42 -8.95 -5.32 -6.64
C SER A 42 -9.15 -4.69 -8.02
N SER A 43 -8.66 -3.47 -8.23
CA SER A 43 -8.67 -2.82 -9.54
C SER A 43 -7.50 -3.20 -10.44
N PHE A 44 -6.57 -4.01 -9.97
CA PHE A 44 -5.40 -4.45 -10.74
C PHE A 44 -5.52 -5.93 -11.10
N LYS A 45 -5.05 -6.28 -12.29
CA LYS A 45 -4.80 -7.66 -12.73
C LYS A 45 -3.34 -7.83 -13.12
N GLY A 46 -2.82 -9.01 -12.88
CA GLY A 46 -1.48 -9.40 -13.26
C GLY A 46 -0.72 -10.03 -12.12
N GLN A 47 0.55 -10.30 -12.37
CA GLN A 47 1.41 -10.98 -11.41
C GLN A 47 2.23 -9.97 -10.61
N ALA A 48 2.36 -10.25 -9.33
CA ALA A 48 3.10 -9.41 -8.40
C ALA A 48 3.91 -10.24 -7.41
N GLU A 49 4.95 -9.64 -6.89
CA GLU A 49 5.64 -10.08 -5.69
C GLU A 49 5.08 -9.30 -4.51
N PHE A 50 4.64 -9.99 -3.49
CA PHE A 50 4.07 -9.41 -2.28
C PHE A 50 4.83 -9.89 -1.05
N HIS A 51 5.29 -8.95 -0.23
CA HIS A 51 5.90 -9.23 1.06
C HIS A 51 5.15 -8.50 2.16
N LEU A 52 4.69 -9.22 3.17
CA LEU A 52 4.03 -8.69 4.36
C LEU A 52 4.68 -9.24 5.61
N ALA A 53 5.23 -8.36 6.42
CA ALA A 53 5.66 -8.67 7.77
C ALA A 53 4.76 -7.91 8.76
N ALA A 54 4.00 -8.62 9.58
CA ALA A 54 3.03 -8.02 10.49
C ALA A 54 2.95 -8.74 11.84
N GLU A 55 2.54 -7.99 12.85
CA GLU A 55 2.29 -8.51 14.19
C GLU A 55 1.02 -7.89 14.77
N THR A 56 0.26 -8.69 15.51
CA THR A 56 -0.96 -8.23 16.18
C THR A 56 -1.36 -9.15 17.34
N TYR A 57 -2.28 -8.69 18.17
CA TYR A 57 -2.99 -9.54 19.10
C TYR A 57 -4.29 -10.05 18.50
N LEU A 58 -4.65 -11.28 18.79
CA LEU A 58 -5.94 -11.84 18.44
C LEU A 58 -6.95 -11.58 19.57
N ASN A 59 -8.21 -11.39 19.20
CA ASN A 59 -9.30 -11.33 20.15
C ASN A 59 -9.73 -12.75 20.59
N SER A 60 -10.75 -12.86 21.43
CA SER A 60 -11.29 -14.14 21.93
C SER A 60 -11.85 -15.05 20.80
N GLN A 61 -12.13 -14.49 19.65
CA GLN A 61 -12.62 -15.22 18.45
C GLN A 61 -11.48 -15.56 17.48
N TYR A 62 -10.21 -15.39 17.91
CA TYR A 62 -9.01 -15.58 17.08
C TYR A 62 -8.92 -14.64 15.86
N LYS A 63 -9.63 -13.51 15.87
CA LYS A 63 -9.53 -12.51 14.82
C LYS A 63 -8.47 -11.45 15.15
N PRO A 64 -7.74 -10.93 14.15
CA PRO A 64 -6.77 -9.86 14.34
C PRO A 64 -7.41 -8.63 15.00
N LYS A 65 -6.75 -8.10 16.01
CA LYS A 65 -7.16 -6.86 16.65
C LYS A 65 -6.49 -5.69 15.96
N MET A 66 -7.18 -5.09 14.98
CA MET A 66 -6.64 -4.06 14.09
C MET A 66 -5.99 -2.88 14.84
N SER A 67 -6.51 -2.51 16.02
CA SER A 67 -5.92 -1.45 16.86
C SER A 67 -4.52 -1.78 17.39
N THR A 68 -4.09 -3.03 17.31
CA THR A 68 -2.76 -3.49 17.74
C THR A 68 -1.89 -3.92 16.57
N LEU A 69 -2.41 -3.90 15.36
CA LEU A 69 -1.70 -4.30 14.14
C LEU A 69 -0.53 -3.35 13.87
N ARG A 70 0.63 -3.95 13.63
CA ARG A 70 1.84 -3.28 13.17
C ARG A 70 2.46 -4.10 12.07
N GLY A 71 3.01 -3.44 11.07
CA GLY A 71 3.65 -4.15 9.99
C GLY A 71 4.26 -3.25 8.93
N ALA A 72 4.88 -3.91 7.99
CA ALA A 72 5.33 -3.32 6.75
C ALA A 72 5.00 -4.28 5.60
N ALA A 73 4.62 -3.73 4.47
CA ALA A 73 4.38 -4.52 3.28
C ALA A 73 5.00 -3.84 2.06
N SER A 74 5.34 -4.64 1.07
CA SER A 74 5.73 -4.19 -0.25
C SER A 74 5.01 -4.99 -1.31
N LEU A 75 4.68 -4.32 -2.41
CA LEU A 75 4.10 -4.91 -3.61
C LEU A 75 4.94 -4.47 -4.79
N THR A 76 5.52 -5.42 -5.52
CA THR A 76 6.23 -5.17 -6.76
C THR A 76 5.54 -5.92 -7.87
N GLY A 77 5.13 -5.22 -8.93
CA GLY A 77 4.47 -5.82 -10.07
C GLY A 77 4.98 -5.26 -11.38
N LYS A 78 4.85 -6.03 -12.46
CA LYS A 78 5.17 -5.63 -13.83
C LYS A 78 4.02 -5.99 -14.74
N ASP A 79 3.85 -5.20 -15.80
CA ASP A 79 2.82 -5.43 -16.83
C ASP A 79 1.41 -5.57 -16.23
N LEU A 80 1.14 -4.84 -15.14
CA LEU A 80 -0.16 -4.88 -14.49
C LEU A 80 -1.21 -4.18 -15.36
N VAL A 81 -2.41 -4.71 -15.35
CA VAL A 81 -3.56 -4.10 -16.02
C VAL A 81 -4.47 -3.47 -14.98
N VAL A 82 -4.75 -2.19 -15.14
CA VAL A 82 -5.76 -1.50 -14.33
C VAL A 82 -7.12 -1.69 -14.97
N LEU A 83 -8.02 -2.34 -14.24
CA LEU A 83 -9.41 -2.49 -14.64
C LEU A 83 -10.13 -1.16 -14.47
N ASP A 84 -11.06 -0.87 -15.37
CA ASP A 84 -11.90 0.33 -15.29
C ASP A 84 -12.85 0.23 -14.10
N SER A 85 -12.40 0.65 -12.94
CA SER A 85 -13.28 0.85 -11.79
C SER A 85 -13.93 2.24 -11.88
N GLU A 86 -15.11 2.40 -11.29
CA GLU A 86 -15.83 3.69 -11.25
C GLU A 86 -14.95 4.80 -10.65
N THR A 87 -14.19 4.47 -9.61
CA THR A 87 -13.23 5.38 -8.96
C THR A 87 -12.11 5.78 -9.90
N PHE A 88 -11.52 4.81 -10.62
CA PHE A 88 -10.46 5.07 -11.59
C PHE A 88 -10.99 5.90 -12.76
N SER A 89 -12.20 5.59 -13.25
CA SER A 89 -12.86 6.38 -14.30
C SER A 89 -13.07 7.85 -13.89
N THR A 90 -13.45 8.09 -12.66
CA THR A 90 -13.63 9.44 -12.13
C THR A 90 -12.30 10.20 -12.04
N ILE A 91 -11.27 9.54 -11.50
CA ILE A 91 -9.91 10.11 -11.40
C ILE A 91 -9.32 10.35 -12.80
N SER A 92 -9.48 9.39 -13.73
CA SER A 92 -8.94 9.49 -15.09
C SER A 92 -9.57 10.63 -15.89
N LYS A 93 -10.87 10.87 -15.72
CA LYS A 93 -11.54 12.03 -16.33
C LYS A 93 -10.95 13.35 -15.83
N LEU A 94 -10.69 13.45 -14.54
CA LEU A 94 -10.15 14.66 -13.94
C LEU A 94 -8.69 14.89 -14.33
N LEU A 95 -7.91 13.83 -14.43
CA LEU A 95 -6.50 13.87 -14.80
C LEU A 95 -6.28 13.89 -16.32
N LEU A 96 -7.35 13.94 -17.11
CA LEU A 96 -7.32 13.98 -18.57
C LEU A 96 -6.63 12.75 -19.19
N PHE A 97 -6.66 11.61 -18.52
CA PHE A 97 -6.14 10.37 -19.09
C PHE A 97 -7.00 9.93 -20.29
N ASN A 98 -6.35 9.43 -21.33
CA ASN A 98 -7.05 8.84 -22.44
C ASN A 98 -7.85 7.62 -21.96
N LYS A 99 -9.15 7.61 -22.25
CA LYS A 99 -10.02 6.48 -21.94
C LYS A 99 -9.65 5.29 -22.84
N LYS A 100 -8.77 4.44 -22.36
CA LYS A 100 -8.62 3.09 -22.86
C LYS A 100 -9.39 2.16 -21.92
N THR A 101 -9.92 1.08 -22.45
CA THR A 101 -10.62 0.04 -21.69
C THR A 101 -9.69 -0.67 -20.69
N GLU A 102 -8.39 -0.67 -21.02
CA GLU A 102 -7.34 -1.24 -20.18
C GLU A 102 -6.13 -0.30 -20.19
N ASN A 103 -5.64 0.05 -19.01
CA ASN A 103 -4.42 0.81 -18.85
C ASN A 103 -3.34 -0.12 -18.33
N LYS A 104 -2.26 -0.28 -19.08
CA LYS A 104 -1.11 -1.08 -18.65
C LYS A 104 -0.17 -0.22 -17.81
N ILE A 105 0.24 -0.79 -16.71
CA ILE A 105 1.29 -0.27 -15.84
C ILE A 105 2.54 -1.07 -16.11
N ASP A 106 3.61 -0.43 -16.58
CA ASP A 106 4.87 -1.09 -16.90
C ASP A 106 5.51 -1.71 -15.65
N SER A 107 5.49 -0.96 -14.56
CA SER A 107 5.97 -1.45 -13.26
C SER A 107 5.39 -0.64 -12.11
N ILE A 108 5.18 -1.29 -10.99
CA ILE A 108 4.83 -0.69 -9.71
C ILE A 108 5.75 -1.23 -8.62
N ASN A 109 6.19 -0.37 -7.74
CA ASN A 109 6.88 -0.73 -6.51
C ASN A 109 6.28 0.10 -5.38
N ALA A 110 5.34 -0.49 -4.66
CA ALA A 110 4.63 0.14 -3.56
C ALA A 110 5.16 -0.40 -2.24
N GLU A 111 5.49 0.51 -1.34
CA GLU A 111 5.86 0.18 0.02
C GLU A 111 4.89 0.87 0.98
N MET A 112 4.56 0.18 2.05
CA MET A 112 3.63 0.69 3.05
C MET A 112 4.00 0.27 4.46
N THR A 113 3.61 1.08 5.42
CA THR A 113 3.67 0.72 6.84
C THR A 113 2.29 0.70 7.43
N ILE A 114 2.09 -0.24 8.34
CA ILE A 114 0.84 -0.46 9.06
C ILE A 114 1.11 -0.19 10.54
N TYR A 115 0.36 0.73 11.11
CA TYR A 115 0.47 1.02 12.54
C TYR A 115 -0.92 1.28 13.11
N LYS A 116 -1.36 0.37 13.98
CA LYS A 116 -2.73 0.38 14.53
C LYS A 116 -3.75 0.34 13.38
N ASN A 117 -4.59 1.36 13.33
CA ASN A 117 -5.66 1.46 12.33
C ASN A 117 -5.27 2.26 11.08
N GLN A 118 -3.99 2.56 10.90
CA GLN A 118 -3.50 3.43 9.84
C GLN A 118 -2.50 2.69 8.96
N ILE A 119 -2.62 2.89 7.67
CA ILE A 119 -1.71 2.39 6.64
C ILE A 119 -1.18 3.60 5.89
N ASP A 120 0.12 3.82 5.95
CA ASP A 120 0.80 4.85 5.19
C ASP A 120 1.43 4.22 3.95
N ILE A 121 0.98 4.66 2.76
CA ILE A 121 1.55 4.28 1.48
C ILE A 121 2.56 5.34 1.10
N TYR A 122 3.82 4.92 0.99
CA TYR A 122 4.92 5.82 0.65
C TYR A 122 4.82 6.27 -0.81
N PRO A 123 5.34 7.47 -1.10
CA PRO A 123 5.33 7.97 -2.47
C PRO A 123 5.95 6.97 -3.45
N LEU A 124 5.20 6.62 -4.47
CA LEU A 124 5.63 5.74 -5.55
C LEU A 124 5.32 6.39 -6.90
N CYS A 125 6.05 5.99 -7.91
CA CYS A 125 5.84 6.46 -9.27
C CYS A 125 5.41 5.30 -10.16
N VAL A 126 4.35 5.53 -10.92
CA VAL A 126 3.77 4.57 -11.87
C VAL A 126 3.89 5.16 -13.28
N GLN A 127 4.35 4.37 -14.22
CA GLN A 127 4.33 4.71 -15.63
C GLN A 127 3.24 3.93 -16.33
N MET A 128 2.37 4.65 -17.02
CA MET A 128 1.27 4.11 -17.83
C MET A 128 1.30 4.76 -19.20
N ASP A 129 1.65 4.03 -20.26
CA ASP A 129 1.80 4.59 -21.61
C ASP A 129 2.71 5.86 -21.60
N ASN A 130 2.10 7.00 -21.94
CA ASN A 130 2.78 8.31 -21.97
C ASN A 130 2.66 9.10 -20.67
N TYR A 131 1.98 8.55 -19.65
CA TYR A 131 1.75 9.20 -18.38
C TYR A 131 2.75 8.70 -17.33
N MET A 132 3.26 9.63 -16.57
CA MET A 132 4.04 9.37 -15.37
C MET A 132 3.27 9.95 -14.19
N VAL A 133 2.89 9.09 -13.25
CA VAL A 133 2.03 9.45 -12.11
C VAL A 133 2.73 9.08 -10.82
N ALA A 134 2.94 10.05 -9.95
CA ALA A 134 3.37 9.80 -8.59
C ALA A 134 2.16 9.82 -7.65
N LEU A 135 2.10 8.87 -6.74
CA LEU A 135 1.02 8.79 -5.77
C LEU A 135 1.55 8.35 -4.40
N GLY A 136 0.84 8.74 -3.37
CA GLY A 136 1.13 8.34 -2.00
C GLY A 136 0.06 8.89 -1.07
N GLY A 137 0.00 8.37 0.15
CA GLY A 137 -1.00 8.86 1.10
C GLY A 137 -1.28 7.88 2.22
N ARG A 138 -2.45 7.99 2.76
CA ARG A 138 -2.87 7.27 3.95
C ARG A 138 -4.23 6.64 3.76
N HIS A 139 -4.37 5.45 4.30
CA HIS A 139 -5.62 4.72 4.41
C HIS A 139 -5.82 4.28 5.86
N ASN A 140 -7.07 4.33 6.33
CA ASN A 140 -7.42 3.85 7.67
C ASN A 140 -8.29 2.60 7.57
N THR A 141 -8.22 1.73 8.55
CA THR A 141 -9.03 0.50 8.60
C THR A 141 -10.54 0.74 8.71
N ASN A 142 -10.97 1.97 8.96
CA ASN A 142 -12.38 2.40 8.87
C ASN A 142 -12.79 2.84 7.46
N MET A 143 -12.00 2.49 6.44
CA MET A 143 -12.22 2.79 5.03
C MET A 143 -12.13 4.26 4.65
N THR A 144 -11.64 5.12 5.55
CA THR A 144 -11.31 6.51 5.20
C THR A 144 -9.91 6.59 4.62
N PHE A 145 -9.71 7.42 3.59
CA PHE A 145 -8.41 7.59 2.96
C PHE A 145 -8.14 9.03 2.55
N ASN A 146 -6.87 9.31 2.31
CA ASN A 146 -6.38 10.59 1.81
C ASN A 146 -5.12 10.33 0.97
N TYR A 147 -5.26 10.45 -0.35
CA TYR A 147 -4.20 10.23 -1.30
C TYR A 147 -3.91 11.50 -2.09
N ASP A 148 -2.64 11.77 -2.32
CA ASP A 148 -2.19 12.76 -3.28
C ASP A 148 -1.72 12.03 -4.55
N ILE A 149 -2.30 12.41 -5.68
CA ILE A 149 -2.00 11.86 -7.01
C ILE A 149 -1.45 12.99 -7.85
N ASN A 150 -0.27 12.83 -8.38
CA ASN A 150 0.43 13.83 -9.15
C ASN A 150 0.76 13.30 -10.54
N VAL A 151 0.16 13.87 -11.57
CA VAL A 151 0.59 13.63 -12.95
C VAL A 151 1.86 14.45 -13.18
N LEU A 152 2.95 13.77 -13.55
CA LEU A 152 4.26 14.39 -13.79
C LEU A 152 4.57 14.52 -15.27
N LYS A 153 3.91 13.71 -16.12
CA LYS A 153 3.93 13.75 -17.60
C LYS A 153 2.56 13.33 -18.11
N PRO A 154 2.08 13.88 -19.25
CA PRO A 154 2.67 14.97 -20.06
C PRO A 154 2.44 16.35 -19.46
N ILE A 155 1.59 16.48 -18.45
CA ILE A 155 1.24 17.73 -17.79
C ILE A 155 1.52 17.64 -16.29
N TYR A 156 1.78 18.78 -15.65
CA TYR A 156 1.90 18.86 -14.20
C TYR A 156 0.53 19.15 -13.60
N LEU A 157 -0.08 18.15 -12.97
CA LEU A 157 -1.38 18.27 -12.34
C LEU A 157 -1.42 17.45 -11.04
N GLY A 158 -1.67 18.11 -9.93
CA GLY A 158 -1.87 17.47 -8.64
C GLY A 158 -3.34 17.41 -8.27
N VAL A 159 -3.73 16.26 -7.71
CA VAL A 159 -5.09 16.00 -7.20
C VAL A 159 -4.98 15.35 -5.83
N ASN A 160 -5.82 15.80 -4.92
CA ASN A 160 -6.04 15.14 -3.65
C ASN A 160 -7.37 14.40 -3.70
N VAL A 161 -7.34 13.13 -3.36
CA VAL A 161 -8.51 12.23 -3.31
C VAL A 161 -8.69 11.77 -1.87
N SER A 162 -9.82 12.08 -1.27
CA SER A 162 -10.05 11.80 0.15
C SER A 162 -11.51 11.43 0.43
N GLY A 163 -11.75 10.80 1.56
CA GLY A 163 -13.08 10.41 2.01
C GLY A 163 -13.21 8.91 2.19
N THR A 164 -14.33 8.35 1.76
CA THR A 164 -14.61 6.91 1.68
C THR A 164 -14.97 6.54 0.25
N MET A 165 -15.12 5.24 -0.05
CA MET A 165 -15.56 4.80 -1.38
C MET A 165 -16.97 5.33 -1.74
N ASP A 166 -17.82 5.52 -0.73
CA ASP A 166 -19.19 6.02 -0.92
C ASP A 166 -19.28 7.56 -0.93
N ASP A 167 -18.31 8.26 -0.32
CA ASP A 167 -18.25 9.73 -0.27
C ASP A 167 -16.84 10.21 -0.69
N LEU A 168 -16.63 10.21 -1.99
CA LEU A 168 -15.35 10.55 -2.61
C LEU A 168 -15.25 12.07 -2.82
N LYS A 169 -14.20 12.68 -2.26
CA LYS A 169 -13.87 14.09 -2.41
C LYS A 169 -12.60 14.23 -3.22
N ILE A 170 -12.70 14.87 -4.39
CA ILE A 170 -11.58 15.11 -5.28
C ILE A 170 -11.35 16.60 -5.41
N LYS A 171 -10.12 17.05 -5.15
CA LYS A 171 -9.73 18.46 -5.20
C LYS A 171 -8.42 18.63 -5.95
N LEU A 172 -8.31 19.71 -6.71
CA LEU A 172 -7.02 20.12 -7.26
C LEU A 172 -6.05 20.44 -6.10
N ALA A 173 -4.82 19.98 -6.22
CA ALA A 173 -3.78 20.12 -5.22
C ALA A 173 -2.43 20.46 -5.87
N LYS A 174 -1.45 20.82 -5.07
CA LYS A 174 -0.06 20.96 -5.54
C LYS A 174 0.54 19.58 -5.81
N CYS A 175 1.43 19.48 -6.79
CA CYS A 175 2.21 18.28 -7.03
C CYS A 175 3.26 18.12 -5.91
N LYS A 176 2.92 17.42 -4.85
CA LYS A 176 3.77 17.21 -3.67
C LYS A 176 5.00 16.35 -3.98
N PHE A 177 4.82 15.34 -4.85
CA PHE A 177 5.83 14.33 -5.14
C PHE A 177 6.67 14.65 -6.38
N ALA A 178 6.48 15.83 -6.99
CA ALA A 178 7.18 16.19 -8.20
C ALA A 178 8.71 16.23 -8.02
N GLU A 179 9.17 16.60 -6.82
CA GLU A 179 10.61 16.68 -6.52
C GLU A 179 11.21 15.31 -6.22
N ASP A 180 10.45 14.39 -5.66
CA ASP A 180 10.90 13.05 -5.29
C ASP A 180 11.19 12.18 -6.53
N PHE A 181 10.46 12.43 -7.64
CA PHE A 181 10.56 11.67 -8.88
C PHE A 181 11.15 12.43 -10.07
N ARG A 182 11.70 13.61 -9.84
CA ARG A 182 12.53 14.25 -10.85
C ARG A 182 13.77 13.41 -11.09
N PRO A 183 14.19 13.19 -12.33
CA PRO A 183 15.48 12.60 -12.62
C PRO A 183 16.57 13.56 -12.14
N HIS A 184 16.98 13.44 -10.92
CA HIS A 184 17.97 14.31 -10.30
C HIS A 184 19.15 13.52 -9.77
N TRP A 185 20.31 14.09 -10.02
CA TRP A 185 21.60 13.82 -9.42
C TRP A 185 21.61 14.01 -7.89
N TYR A 186 20.52 14.52 -7.31
CA TYR A 186 20.30 14.79 -5.90
C TYR A 186 18.93 14.29 -5.45
N GLN A 187 18.74 12.99 -5.37
CA GLN A 187 17.64 12.48 -4.56
C GLN A 187 17.97 12.75 -3.09
N LYS A 188 17.26 13.68 -2.47
CA LYS A 188 17.12 13.67 -1.02
C LYS A 188 16.35 12.41 -0.66
N VAL A 189 17.08 11.35 -0.40
CA VAL A 189 16.49 10.14 0.19
C VAL A 189 16.01 10.58 1.57
N ASP A 190 14.73 10.39 1.87
CA ASP A 190 14.23 10.53 3.23
C ASP A 190 14.80 9.37 4.07
N THR A 191 16.03 9.62 4.56
CA THR A 191 16.75 8.65 5.39
C THR A 191 15.99 8.28 6.64
N GLN A 192 15.13 9.17 7.17
CA GLN A 192 14.36 8.89 8.38
C GLN A 192 13.26 7.85 8.13
N SER A 193 12.54 7.94 7.00
CA SER A 193 11.52 6.95 6.67
C SER A 193 12.14 5.60 6.30
N LEU A 194 13.26 5.58 5.59
CA LEU A 194 14.02 4.36 5.31
C LEU A 194 14.56 3.71 6.59
N GLU A 195 15.12 4.49 7.51
CA GLU A 195 15.59 3.99 8.80
C GLU A 195 14.44 3.44 9.65
N LEU A 196 13.28 4.10 9.64
CA LEU A 196 12.11 3.62 10.37
C LEU A 196 11.63 2.27 9.82
N ARG A 197 11.53 2.13 8.50
CA ARG A 197 11.17 0.85 7.84
C ARG A 197 12.15 -0.25 8.22
N GLN A 198 13.45 0.02 8.12
CA GLN A 198 14.48 -0.94 8.47
C GLN A 198 14.42 -1.33 9.95
N ARG A 199 14.20 -0.38 10.85
CA ARG A 199 14.05 -0.63 12.29
C ARG A 199 12.81 -1.49 12.59
N ILE A 200 11.68 -1.20 11.94
CA ILE A 200 10.47 -2.00 12.07
C ILE A 200 10.74 -3.42 11.59
N LYS A 201 11.28 -3.59 10.38
CA LYS A 201 11.62 -4.90 9.81
C LYS A 201 12.57 -5.67 10.72
N GLN A 202 13.66 -5.06 11.16
CA GLN A 202 14.65 -5.68 12.06
C GLN A 202 14.06 -6.04 13.42
N SER A 203 13.17 -5.19 13.97
CA SER A 203 12.48 -5.49 15.23
C SER A 203 11.58 -6.71 15.10
N MET A 204 10.88 -6.83 13.98
CA MET A 204 10.02 -7.96 13.70
C MET A 204 10.83 -9.25 13.50
N GLU A 205 11.90 -9.19 12.70
CA GLU A 205 12.82 -10.33 12.50
C GLU A 205 13.46 -10.81 13.81
N ARG A 206 13.89 -9.90 14.69
CA ARG A 206 14.42 -10.25 16.00
C ARG A 206 13.38 -10.94 16.88
N ASN A 207 12.16 -10.40 16.91
CA ASN A 207 11.09 -10.98 17.71
C ASN A 207 10.74 -12.39 17.21
N VAL A 208 10.72 -12.61 15.91
CA VAL A 208 10.51 -13.94 15.32
C VAL A 208 11.64 -14.92 15.69
N ARG A 209 12.92 -14.49 15.60
CA ARG A 209 14.08 -15.34 15.93
C ARG A 209 14.17 -15.71 17.43
N ILE A 210 13.96 -14.75 18.33
CA ILE A 210 14.02 -15.01 19.79
C ILE A 210 13.00 -16.05 20.21
N GLN A 211 11.97 -16.21 19.43
CA GLN A 211 10.83 -17.03 19.77
C GLN A 211 10.86 -18.37 19.05
N SER A 212 11.59 -18.52 17.97
CA SER A 212 11.87 -19.83 17.37
C SER A 212 12.98 -20.62 18.12
N THR A 213 13.63 -19.99 19.11
CA THR A 213 14.74 -20.58 19.88
C THR A 213 14.32 -20.97 21.31
N LYS A 214 13.07 -20.84 21.68
CA LYS A 214 12.46 -21.30 22.91
C LYS A 214 11.38 -22.34 22.61
#